data_34670d869dd604f209f3842990c223a4
#
_entry.id   34670d869dd604f209f3842990c223a4
#
_cell.length_a   1.000
_cell.length_b   1.000
_cell.length_c   1.000
_cell.angle_alpha   90.00
_cell.angle_beta   90.00
_cell.angle_gamma   90.00
#
_symmetry.space_group_name_H-M   'P 1'
#
loop_
_entity.id
_entity.type
_entity.pdbx_description
1 polymer ?
#
loop_
_entity_poly.entity_id
_entity_poly.type
_entity_poly.pdbx_seq_one_letter_code
_entity_poly.pdbx_strand_id
1 'polypeptide(L)'
;MKALSVRAPWWWAILHGKPVENRDWHTNFRGVVLLHASKHWSRREIEEDLEDIQHMAEKDGLKMPEVDLAWMLECGGCIVGSIEVVDCVTDHPSAFGFVLRHPVIYMKPVPFKGALGFFDVPDSVLLPGAAER
;
A
#
# COMPACT_ATOMS: atom_id res chain seq x y z
N MET A 1 -4.46 -5.58 14.51
CA MET A 1 -3.31 -4.97 13.79
C MET A 1 -3.71 -3.65 13.17
N LYS A 2 -2.77 -2.74 13.08
CA LYS A 2 -3.01 -1.49 12.35
C LYS A 2 -3.00 -1.72 10.85
N ALA A 3 -3.81 -0.94 10.15
CA ALA A 3 -3.89 -0.95 8.70
C ALA A 3 -3.83 0.49 8.16
N LEU A 4 -3.43 0.62 6.92
CA LEU A 4 -3.37 1.89 6.21
C LEU A 4 -4.01 1.73 4.84
N SER A 5 -4.98 2.58 4.53
CA SER A 5 -5.63 2.59 3.21
C SER A 5 -4.80 3.37 2.21
N VAL A 6 -4.48 2.74 1.11
CA VAL A 6 -3.70 3.35 0.02
C VAL A 6 -4.45 3.12 -1.29
N ARG A 7 -4.56 4.15 -2.11
CA ARG A 7 -5.28 4.00 -3.38
C ARG A 7 -4.44 3.27 -4.44
N ALA A 8 -5.10 2.64 -5.39
CA ALA A 8 -4.45 2.06 -6.55
C ALA A 8 -3.88 3.17 -7.44
N PRO A 9 -2.74 2.98 -8.09
CA PRO A 9 -1.91 1.78 -8.07
C PRO A 9 -0.80 1.79 -7.00
N TRP A 10 -0.82 2.75 -6.09
CA TRP A 10 0.27 2.95 -5.13
C TRP A 10 0.44 1.80 -4.16
N TRP A 11 -0.65 1.17 -3.69
CA TRP A 11 -0.52 -0.01 -2.83
C TRP A 11 0.17 -1.18 -3.55
N TRP A 12 -0.10 -1.32 -4.85
CA TRP A 12 0.56 -2.32 -5.68
C TRP A 12 2.05 -2.01 -5.82
N ALA A 13 2.41 -0.75 -6.05
CA ALA A 13 3.80 -0.33 -6.14
C ALA A 13 4.56 -0.59 -4.84
N ILE A 14 3.95 -0.32 -3.68
CA ILE A 14 4.53 -0.58 -2.37
C ILE A 14 4.79 -2.08 -2.19
N LEU A 15 3.83 -2.92 -2.53
CA LEU A 15 4.00 -4.38 -2.42
C LEU A 15 5.09 -4.92 -3.35
N HIS A 16 5.47 -4.17 -4.38
CA HIS A 16 6.51 -4.57 -5.32
C HIS A 16 7.80 -3.75 -5.17
N GLY A 17 7.99 -3.10 -4.03
CA GLY A 17 9.27 -2.54 -3.65
C GLY A 17 9.38 -1.03 -3.56
N LYS A 18 8.31 -0.27 -3.82
CA LYS A 18 8.35 1.18 -3.60
C LYS A 18 8.65 1.45 -2.13
N PRO A 19 9.76 2.14 -1.81
CA PRO A 19 10.26 2.17 -0.44
C PRO A 19 9.67 3.26 0.45
N VAL A 20 8.84 4.16 -0.09
CA VAL A 20 8.32 5.31 0.68
C VAL A 20 6.86 5.56 0.31
N GLU A 21 6.04 5.79 1.32
CA GLU A 21 4.67 6.27 1.16
C GLU A 21 4.60 7.72 1.65
N ASN A 22 4.13 8.63 0.80
CA ASN A 22 4.04 10.04 1.12
C ASN A 22 2.70 10.39 1.74
N ARG A 23 2.75 11.11 2.85
CA ARG A 23 1.56 11.57 3.58
C ARG A 23 1.75 13.02 4.03
N ASP A 24 0.65 13.69 4.35
CA ASP A 24 0.66 15.06 4.86
C ASP A 24 0.65 15.10 6.41
N TRP A 25 0.86 13.94 7.05
CA TRP A 25 0.89 13.84 8.51
C TRP A 25 2.04 12.94 8.94
N HIS A 26 2.58 13.24 10.13
CA HIS A 26 3.69 12.50 10.73
C HIS A 26 3.18 11.29 11.49
N THR A 27 4.01 10.25 11.57
CA THR A 27 3.74 9.11 12.45
C THR A 27 4.95 8.73 13.28
N ASN A 28 4.69 8.39 14.55
CA ASN A 28 5.67 7.75 15.43
C ASN A 28 5.55 6.23 15.41
N PHE A 29 4.55 5.72 14.72
CA PHE A 29 4.35 4.27 14.64
C PHE A 29 5.50 3.61 13.90
N ARG A 30 6.00 2.51 14.46
CA ARG A 30 7.00 1.64 13.80
C ARG A 30 6.51 0.20 13.94
N GLY A 31 6.61 -0.56 12.87
CA GLY A 31 6.20 -1.95 12.86
C GLY A 31 5.36 -2.31 11.65
N VAL A 32 4.78 -3.49 11.67
CA VAL A 32 4.00 -4.02 10.57
C VAL A 32 2.62 -3.39 10.55
N VAL A 33 2.22 -2.92 9.36
CA VAL A 33 0.85 -2.48 9.09
C VAL A 33 0.29 -3.27 7.93
N LEU A 34 -1.01 -3.51 7.97
CA LEU A 34 -1.72 -4.10 6.83
C LEU A 34 -1.93 -3.02 5.77
N LEU A 35 -1.77 -3.39 4.51
CA LEU A 35 -2.14 -2.53 3.40
C LEU A 35 -3.57 -2.83 2.97
N HIS A 36 -4.39 -1.80 2.99
CA HIS A 36 -5.75 -1.85 2.54
C HIS A 36 -5.86 -1.10 1.21
N ALA A 37 -6.39 -1.75 0.18
CA ALA A 37 -6.62 -1.10 -1.10
C ALA A 37 -7.85 -0.22 -1.01
N SER A 38 -7.69 1.08 -1.19
CA SER A 38 -8.80 2.01 -1.18
C SER A 38 -9.85 1.61 -2.22
N LYS A 39 -11.11 1.75 -1.87
CA LYS A 39 -12.21 1.43 -2.77
C LYS A 39 -12.43 2.47 -3.86
N HIS A 40 -12.00 3.70 -3.62
CA HIS A 40 -12.12 4.78 -4.60
C HIS A 40 -11.00 4.70 -5.62
N TRP A 41 -11.37 4.74 -6.90
CA TRP A 41 -10.42 4.76 -7.98
C TRP A 41 -11.00 5.48 -9.20
N SER A 42 -10.12 6.01 -10.03
CA SER A 42 -10.41 6.53 -11.35
C SER A 42 -9.45 5.84 -12.31
N ARG A 43 -9.95 5.25 -13.37
CA ARG A 43 -9.10 4.57 -14.36
C ARG A 43 -8.05 5.52 -14.93
N ARG A 44 -8.44 6.74 -15.23
CA ARG A 44 -7.52 7.75 -15.75
C ARG A 44 -6.39 8.06 -14.77
N GLU A 45 -6.74 8.27 -13.50
CA GLU A 45 -5.74 8.55 -12.46
C GLU A 45 -4.79 7.37 -12.26
N ILE A 46 -5.32 6.16 -12.28
CA ILE A 46 -4.50 4.95 -12.18
C ILE A 46 -3.51 4.87 -13.34
N GLU A 47 -3.94 5.13 -14.56
CA GLU A 47 -3.07 5.08 -15.73
C GLU A 47 -1.99 6.16 -15.66
N GLU A 48 -2.35 7.38 -15.25
CA GLU A 48 -1.38 8.45 -15.05
C GLU A 48 -0.36 8.09 -13.95
N ASP A 49 -0.82 7.57 -12.84
CA ASP A 49 0.04 7.18 -11.73
C ASP A 49 0.94 5.99 -12.08
N LEU A 50 0.47 5.08 -12.93
CA LEU A 50 1.30 3.97 -13.42
C LEU A 50 2.48 4.48 -14.26
N GLU A 51 2.30 5.53 -15.02
CA GLU A 51 3.41 6.16 -15.74
C GLU A 51 4.44 6.73 -14.77
N ASP A 52 3.98 7.41 -13.72
CA ASP A 52 4.87 7.94 -12.68
C ASP A 52 5.63 6.83 -11.97
N ILE A 53 4.96 5.73 -11.66
CA ILE A 53 5.59 4.56 -11.06
C ILE A 53 6.64 3.97 -11.98
N GLN A 54 6.36 3.87 -13.26
CA GLN A 54 7.31 3.36 -14.25
C GLN A 54 8.58 4.22 -14.29
N HIS A 55 8.43 5.54 -14.33
CA HIS A 55 9.58 6.46 -14.31
C HIS A 55 10.38 6.34 -13.01
N MET A 56 9.71 6.27 -11.88
CA MET A 56 10.35 6.07 -10.59
C MET A 56 11.15 4.76 -10.58
N ALA A 57 10.53 3.68 -11.03
CA ALA A 57 11.15 2.36 -11.04
C ALA A 57 12.42 2.35 -11.91
N GLU A 58 12.36 2.93 -13.10
CA GLU A 58 13.52 3.05 -13.99
C GLU A 58 14.65 3.82 -13.33
N LYS A 59 14.32 4.95 -12.71
CA LYS A 59 15.30 5.79 -12.03
C LYS A 59 15.96 5.08 -10.86
N ASP A 60 15.19 4.33 -10.08
CA ASP A 60 15.65 3.66 -8.86
C ASP A 60 16.16 2.24 -9.11
N GLY A 61 16.15 1.78 -10.35
CA GLY A 61 16.58 0.42 -10.69
C GLY A 61 15.65 -0.67 -10.19
N LEU A 62 14.39 -0.34 -9.91
CA LEU A 62 13.39 -1.32 -9.49
C LEU A 62 12.75 -1.97 -10.70
N LYS A 63 12.53 -3.28 -10.59
CA LYS A 63 11.77 -4.03 -11.59
C LYS A 63 10.34 -4.19 -11.13
N MET A 64 9.42 -3.54 -11.83
CA MET A 64 7.99 -3.70 -11.54
C MET A 64 7.43 -4.78 -12.46
N PRO A 65 6.58 -5.67 -11.93
CA PRO A 65 5.92 -6.67 -12.76
C PRO A 65 4.89 -6.04 -13.69
N GLU A 66 4.45 -6.80 -14.65
CA GLU A 66 3.35 -6.38 -15.51
C GLU A 66 2.07 -6.22 -14.70
N VAL A 67 1.30 -5.17 -15.00
CA VAL A 67 0.09 -4.83 -14.24
C VAL A 67 -1.10 -5.62 -14.78
N ASP A 68 -1.79 -6.32 -13.89
CA ASP A 68 -3.14 -6.85 -14.15
C ASP A 68 -4.13 -5.85 -13.58
N LEU A 69 -4.59 -4.93 -14.43
CA LEU A 69 -5.47 -3.85 -14.00
C LEU A 69 -6.82 -4.37 -13.51
N ALA A 70 -7.37 -5.39 -14.15
CA ALA A 70 -8.66 -5.97 -13.74
C ALA A 70 -8.57 -6.51 -12.32
N TRP A 71 -7.53 -7.29 -12.02
CA TRP A 71 -7.30 -7.81 -10.67
C TRP A 71 -7.09 -6.68 -9.66
N MET A 72 -6.30 -5.68 -10.03
CA MET A 72 -6.04 -4.53 -9.15
C MET A 72 -7.34 -3.82 -8.76
N LEU A 73 -8.26 -3.64 -9.71
CA LEU A 73 -9.55 -3.00 -9.43
C LEU A 73 -10.44 -3.89 -8.56
N GLU A 74 -10.39 -5.20 -8.75
CA GLU A 74 -11.14 -6.15 -7.91
C GLU A 74 -10.68 -6.13 -6.45
N CYS A 75 -9.43 -5.78 -6.20
CA CYS A 75 -8.89 -5.69 -4.84
C CYS A 75 -9.40 -4.48 -4.05
N GLY A 76 -10.05 -3.52 -4.70
CA GLY A 76 -10.58 -2.35 -4.02
C GLY A 76 -11.48 -2.70 -2.85
N GLY A 77 -11.20 -2.11 -1.69
CA GLY A 77 -11.94 -2.41 -0.46
C GLY A 77 -11.42 -3.63 0.29
N CYS A 78 -10.25 -4.15 -0.08
CA CYS A 78 -9.67 -5.34 0.56
C CYS A 78 -8.31 -5.06 1.17
N ILE A 79 -7.96 -5.84 2.19
CA ILE A 79 -6.59 -5.94 2.69
C ILE A 79 -5.84 -6.81 1.70
N VAL A 80 -4.73 -6.30 1.16
CA VAL A 80 -3.99 -6.93 0.05
C VAL A 80 -2.61 -7.42 0.45
N GLY A 81 -2.15 -7.07 1.62
CA GLY A 81 -0.84 -7.48 2.11
C GLY A 81 -0.44 -6.73 3.35
N SER A 82 0.85 -6.73 3.64
CA SER A 82 1.41 -5.99 4.76
C SER A 82 2.74 -5.35 4.38
N ILE A 83 3.14 -4.37 5.18
CA ILE A 83 4.40 -3.65 5.02
C ILE A 83 4.89 -3.25 6.40
N GLU A 84 6.20 -3.14 6.57
CA GLU A 84 6.77 -2.62 7.82
C GLU A 84 7.12 -1.15 7.68
N VAL A 85 6.62 -0.31 8.59
CA VAL A 85 7.02 1.08 8.71
C VAL A 85 8.25 1.13 9.61
N VAL A 86 9.39 1.51 9.06
CA VAL A 86 10.66 1.53 9.79
C VAL A 86 11.13 2.93 10.14
N ASP A 87 10.63 3.94 9.47
CA ASP A 87 10.98 5.33 9.74
C ASP A 87 9.91 6.27 9.20
N CYS A 88 9.97 7.51 9.63
CA CYS A 88 9.15 8.58 9.09
C CYS A 88 10.05 9.81 8.95
N VAL A 89 10.28 10.23 7.72
CA VAL A 89 11.20 11.32 7.40
C VAL A 89 10.44 12.49 6.81
N THR A 90 11.00 13.68 6.95
CA THR A 90 10.42 14.88 6.36
C THR A 90 11.52 15.80 5.86
N ASP A 91 11.31 16.36 4.68
CA ASP A 91 12.10 17.46 4.14
C ASP A 91 11.25 18.72 3.96
N HIS A 92 9.98 18.65 4.40
CA HIS A 92 9.04 19.76 4.36
C HIS A 92 8.01 19.60 5.48
N PRO A 93 7.57 20.69 6.16
CA PRO A 93 6.64 20.62 7.30
C PRO A 93 5.30 19.94 7.03
N SER A 94 4.86 19.89 5.78
CA SER A 94 3.58 19.27 5.41
C SER A 94 3.74 18.03 4.54
N ALA A 95 4.97 17.47 4.45
CA ALA A 95 5.23 16.30 3.63
C ALA A 95 6.10 15.31 4.41
N PHE A 96 5.55 14.13 4.64
CA PHE A 96 6.19 13.08 5.42
C PHE A 96 6.31 11.81 4.58
N GLY A 97 7.48 11.19 4.60
CA GLY A 97 7.73 9.93 3.94
C GLY A 97 7.78 8.80 4.96
N PHE A 98 6.83 7.87 4.88
CA PHE A 98 6.90 6.64 5.67
C PHE A 98 7.86 5.70 4.96
N VAL A 99 8.99 5.39 5.60
CA VAL A 99 9.98 4.48 5.03
C VAL A 99 9.55 3.06 5.28
N LEU A 100 9.44 2.29 4.20
CA LEU A 100 8.80 0.98 4.18
C LEU A 100 9.80 -0.12 3.84
N ARG A 101 9.61 -1.30 4.46
CA ARG A 101 10.41 -2.50 4.24
C ARG A 101 9.53 -3.75 4.33
N HIS A 102 10.02 -4.85 3.82
CA HIS A 102 9.46 -6.20 4.00
C HIS A 102 8.00 -6.32 3.54
N PRO A 103 7.72 -6.02 2.26
CA PRO A 103 6.36 -6.21 1.73
C PRO A 103 5.98 -7.68 1.70
N VAL A 104 4.74 -7.96 2.08
CA VAL A 104 4.14 -9.30 2.00
C VAL A 104 2.84 -9.18 1.20
N ILE A 105 2.74 -9.96 0.12
CA ILE A 105 1.55 -9.97 -0.74
C ILE A 105 0.65 -11.12 -0.30
N TYR A 106 -0.63 -10.84 -0.04
CA TYR A 106 -1.58 -11.88 0.33
C TYR A 106 -2.08 -12.61 -0.92
N MET A 107 -2.18 -13.93 -0.81
CA MET A 107 -2.75 -14.75 -1.90
C MET A 107 -4.22 -14.43 -2.14
N LYS A 108 -4.95 -14.17 -1.06
CA LYS A 108 -6.37 -13.82 -1.12
C LYS A 108 -6.60 -12.48 -0.46
N PRO A 109 -7.02 -11.47 -1.22
CA PRO A 109 -7.45 -10.20 -0.62
C PRO A 109 -8.59 -10.44 0.37
N VAL A 110 -8.57 -9.71 1.48
CA VAL A 110 -9.55 -9.86 2.55
C VAL A 110 -10.45 -8.62 2.58
N PRO A 111 -11.73 -8.73 2.27
CA PRO A 111 -12.63 -7.58 2.33
C PRO A 111 -12.68 -6.98 3.73
N PHE A 112 -12.51 -5.67 3.80
CA PHE A 112 -12.59 -4.94 5.06
C PHE A 112 -12.84 -3.46 4.76
N LYS A 113 -13.68 -2.81 5.56
CA LYS A 113 -13.97 -1.40 5.36
C LYS A 113 -12.78 -0.55 5.80
N GLY A 114 -12.26 0.27 4.89
CA GLY A 114 -11.17 1.19 5.19
C GLY A 114 -11.61 2.40 5.99
N ALA A 115 -10.63 3.13 6.52
CA ALA A 115 -10.83 4.36 7.25
C ALA A 115 -9.64 5.30 6.98
N LEU A 116 -9.77 6.55 7.42
CA LEU A 116 -8.68 7.52 7.30
C LEU A 116 -7.57 7.22 8.31
N GLY A 117 -6.33 7.53 7.93
CA GLY A 117 -5.17 7.32 8.76
C GLY A 117 -4.92 5.84 9.06
N PHE A 118 -4.29 5.56 10.19
CA PHE A 118 -4.18 4.17 10.67
C PHE A 118 -5.50 3.76 11.31
N PHE A 119 -5.91 2.53 11.04
CA PHE A 119 -7.12 1.98 11.65
C PHE A 119 -6.87 0.54 12.10
N ASP A 120 -7.68 0.06 13.04
CA ASP A 120 -7.50 -1.25 13.62
C ASP A 120 -8.28 -2.32 12.86
N VAL A 121 -7.64 -3.46 12.65
CA VAL A 121 -8.26 -4.64 12.06
C VAL A 121 -8.19 -5.76 13.09
N PRO A 122 -9.33 -6.34 13.48
CA PRO A 122 -9.34 -7.46 14.43
C PRO A 122 -8.56 -8.65 13.88
N ASP A 123 -7.82 -9.34 14.73
CA ASP A 123 -7.04 -10.51 14.33
C ASP A 123 -7.92 -11.62 13.74
N SER A 124 -9.16 -11.70 14.17
CA SER A 124 -10.11 -12.68 13.66
C SER A 124 -10.39 -12.52 12.15
N VAL A 125 -10.20 -11.33 11.60
CA VAL A 125 -10.36 -11.06 10.16
C VAL A 125 -9.24 -11.73 9.36
N LEU A 126 -8.09 -11.93 9.97
CA LEU A 126 -6.89 -12.45 9.35
C LEU A 126 -6.69 -13.95 9.61
N LEU A 127 -7.78 -14.70 9.69
CA LEU A 127 -7.74 -16.16 9.86
C LEU A 127 -7.17 -16.83 8.60
N PRO A 128 -6.87 -18.14 8.68
CA PRO A 128 -6.08 -18.85 7.66
C PRO A 128 -6.45 -18.63 6.19
N GLY A 129 -7.62 -18.10 5.89
CA GLY A 129 -8.01 -17.76 4.52
C GLY A 129 -7.20 -16.62 3.87
N ALA A 130 -6.53 -15.81 4.68
CA ALA A 130 -5.70 -14.69 4.21
C ALA A 130 -4.22 -15.09 4.15
N ALA A 131 -3.93 -16.29 3.68
CA ALA A 131 -2.59 -16.82 3.64
C ALA A 131 -1.64 -15.92 2.84
N GLU A 132 -0.50 -15.62 3.41
CA GLU A 132 0.54 -14.84 2.76
C GLU A 132 1.41 -15.67 1.85
N ARG A 133 2.17 -14.99 1.03
CA ARG A 133 3.00 -15.55 -0.01
C ARG A 133 4.39 -15.81 0.46
#